data_473e2397740c1750543c2e7b6d4fe381
#
_entry.id   473e2397740c1750543c2e7b6d4fe381
#
_cell.length_a   1.000
_cell.length_b   1.000
_cell.length_c   1.000
_cell.angle_alpha   90.00
_cell.angle_beta   90.00
_cell.angle_gamma   90.00
#
_symmetry.space_group_name_H-M   'P 1'
#
loop_
_entity.id
_entity.type
_entity.pdbx_description
1 polymer ?
#
loop_
_entity_poly.entity_id
_entity_poly.type
_entity_poly.pdbx_seq_one_letter_code
_entity_poly.pdbx_strand_id
1 'polypeptide(L)'
;MCGIAGIIHKNAGKDVNIGEQMTSMLQALKHRGPDSTGYAMYGEDNGNHVVRFKVAEAADLEGSFSIHAEIEDRIEMVNSRLKDLGAKVVKKDSATEYSHRYEIQFSGDMKKLADFVEDIEGVEILSIG
;
A
#
# COMPACT_ATOMS: atom_id res chain seq x y z
N MET A 1 -16.57 19.32 -1.49
CA MET A 1 -17.26 18.40 -0.54
C MET A 1 -16.92 16.98 -0.93
N CYS A 2 -16.46 16.16 0.01
CA CYS A 2 -16.14 14.76 -0.24
C CYS A 2 -17.37 13.86 -0.02
N GLY A 3 -17.45 12.75 -0.74
CA GLY A 3 -18.44 11.70 -0.55
C GLY A 3 -17.77 10.38 -0.20
N ILE A 4 -18.32 9.64 0.74
CA ILE A 4 -17.86 8.30 1.12
C ILE A 4 -19.00 7.32 0.94
N ALA A 5 -18.74 6.18 0.32
CA ALA A 5 -19.65 5.05 0.25
C ALA A 5 -18.90 3.77 0.50
N GLY A 6 -19.58 2.78 1.06
CA GLY A 6 -18.99 1.48 1.35
C GLY A 6 -20.04 0.38 1.28
N ILE A 7 -19.61 -0.85 1.01
CA ILE A 7 -20.43 -2.05 0.98
C ILE A 7 -19.78 -3.16 1.77
N ILE A 8 -20.56 -3.86 2.56
CA ILE A 8 -20.15 -5.06 3.30
C ILE A 8 -21.05 -6.22 2.91
N HIS A 9 -20.48 -7.25 2.32
CA HIS A 9 -21.20 -8.49 2.04
C HIS A 9 -21.20 -9.40 3.27
N LYS A 10 -22.39 -9.67 3.81
CA LYS A 10 -22.54 -10.52 5.01
C LYS A 10 -22.47 -12.03 4.73
N ASN A 11 -22.58 -12.43 3.48
CA ASN A 11 -22.55 -13.85 3.09
C ASN A 11 -21.30 -14.09 2.23
N ALA A 12 -20.29 -14.72 2.80
CA ALA A 12 -19.17 -15.27 2.05
C ALA A 12 -19.69 -16.40 1.12
N GLY A 13 -19.35 -16.38 -0.16
CA GLY A 13 -19.62 -17.48 -1.09
C GLY A 13 -20.57 -17.18 -2.25
N LYS A 14 -21.04 -15.96 -2.44
CA LYS A 14 -21.62 -15.55 -3.71
C LYS A 14 -20.55 -14.88 -4.56
N ASP A 15 -20.46 -15.26 -5.83
CA ASP A 15 -19.68 -14.54 -6.84
C ASP A 15 -20.25 -13.12 -7.01
N VAL A 16 -19.78 -12.21 -6.17
CA VAL A 16 -20.18 -10.82 -6.21
C VAL A 16 -19.08 -10.04 -6.93
N ASN A 17 -19.44 -9.41 -8.04
CA ASN A 17 -18.51 -8.51 -8.73
C ASN A 17 -18.37 -7.21 -7.94
N ILE A 18 -17.48 -7.23 -6.93
CA ILE A 18 -17.21 -6.08 -6.05
C ILE A 18 -16.72 -4.88 -6.86
N GLY A 19 -15.92 -5.12 -7.91
CA GLY A 19 -15.41 -4.05 -8.78
C GLY A 19 -16.52 -3.28 -9.49
N GLU A 20 -17.53 -3.97 -10.01
CA GLU A 20 -18.70 -3.36 -10.66
C GLU A 20 -19.54 -2.55 -9.67
N GLN A 21 -19.78 -3.12 -8.48
CA GLN A 21 -20.53 -2.43 -7.43
C GLN A 21 -19.79 -1.18 -6.96
N MET A 22 -18.49 -1.25 -6.71
CA MET A 22 -17.67 -0.10 -6.32
C MET A 22 -17.68 0.97 -7.42
N THR A 23 -17.54 0.58 -8.68
CA THR A 23 -17.60 1.52 -9.81
C THR A 23 -18.93 2.25 -9.85
N SER A 24 -20.05 1.53 -9.68
CA SER A 24 -21.39 2.14 -9.64
C SER A 24 -21.55 3.11 -8.47
N MET A 25 -21.04 2.77 -7.29
CA MET A 25 -21.06 3.65 -6.12
C MET A 25 -20.22 4.90 -6.32
N LEU A 26 -19.03 4.79 -6.89
CA LEU A 26 -18.16 5.93 -7.20
C LEU A 26 -18.79 6.84 -8.25
N GLN A 27 -19.44 6.28 -9.27
CA GLN A 27 -20.18 7.07 -10.27
C GLN A 27 -21.35 7.84 -9.65
N ALA A 28 -22.08 7.24 -8.70
CA ALA A 28 -23.15 7.91 -7.98
C ALA A 28 -22.63 9.07 -7.11
N LEU A 29 -21.40 9.01 -6.64
CA LEU A 29 -20.75 10.05 -5.86
C LEU A 29 -20.03 11.13 -6.68
N LYS A 30 -19.98 11.00 -8.00
CA LYS A 30 -19.27 11.90 -8.92
C LYS A 30 -19.52 13.39 -8.68
N HIS A 31 -20.74 13.74 -8.29
CA HIS A 31 -21.12 15.15 -8.02
C HIS A 31 -20.64 15.66 -6.65
N ARG A 32 -20.16 14.77 -5.78
CA ARG A 32 -19.71 15.08 -4.42
C ARG A 32 -18.23 15.29 -4.28
N GLY A 33 -17.42 14.75 -5.20
CA GLY A 33 -15.96 14.82 -5.13
C GLY A 33 -15.36 14.70 -6.53
N PRO A 34 -15.43 15.76 -7.37
CA PRO A 34 -14.94 15.68 -8.74
C PRO A 34 -13.43 15.68 -8.88
N ASP A 35 -12.70 16.09 -7.83
CA ASP A 35 -11.27 16.40 -7.92
C ASP A 35 -10.38 15.15 -7.83
N SER A 36 -10.77 14.16 -7.00
CA SER A 36 -10.05 12.90 -6.85
C SER A 36 -10.96 11.77 -6.39
N THR A 37 -10.58 10.55 -6.70
CA THR A 37 -11.31 9.34 -6.32
C THR A 37 -10.32 8.27 -5.84
N GLY A 38 -10.64 7.65 -4.71
CA GLY A 38 -9.90 6.52 -4.17
C GLY A 38 -10.85 5.41 -3.73
N TYR A 39 -10.35 4.19 -3.68
CA TYR A 39 -11.09 3.05 -3.16
C TYR A 39 -10.16 2.11 -2.38
N ALA A 40 -10.76 1.41 -1.42
CA ALA A 40 -10.11 0.33 -0.70
C ALA A 40 -10.98 -0.93 -0.76
N MET A 41 -10.36 -2.07 -1.04
CA MET A 41 -11.02 -3.37 -1.01
C MET A 41 -10.36 -4.24 0.04
N TYR A 42 -11.17 -4.90 0.85
CA TYR A 42 -10.73 -5.83 1.88
C TYR A 42 -11.14 -7.24 1.47
N GLY A 43 -10.20 -8.17 1.50
CA GLY A 43 -10.42 -9.60 1.26
C GLY A 43 -10.54 -10.39 2.55
N GLU A 44 -10.47 -11.71 2.43
CA GLU A 44 -10.38 -12.59 3.60
C GLU A 44 -9.07 -12.36 4.34
N ASP A 45 -9.14 -12.40 5.68
CA ASP A 45 -7.95 -12.33 6.52
C ASP A 45 -7.16 -13.64 6.37
N ASN A 46 -5.95 -13.54 5.85
CA ASN A 46 -5.01 -14.65 5.70
C ASN A 46 -3.92 -14.66 6.78
N GLY A 47 -4.07 -13.81 7.81
CA GLY A 47 -3.11 -13.66 8.90
C GLY A 47 -1.80 -12.95 8.52
N ASN A 48 -1.71 -12.40 7.33
CA ASN A 48 -0.57 -11.62 6.88
C ASN A 48 -0.90 -10.12 6.91
N HIS A 49 0.10 -9.30 7.10
CA HIS A 49 -0.04 -7.85 7.02
C HIS A 49 0.41 -7.34 5.66
N VAL A 50 -0.27 -6.31 5.18
CA VAL A 50 0.09 -5.62 3.95
C VAL A 50 0.76 -4.29 4.29
N VAL A 51 2.02 -4.15 3.91
CA VAL A 51 2.77 -2.90 4.03
C VAL A 51 2.84 -2.24 2.66
N ARG A 52 2.36 -1.00 2.56
CA ARG A 52 2.52 -0.17 1.38
C ARG A 52 3.47 0.97 1.70
N PHE A 53 4.48 1.14 0.87
CA PHE A 53 5.49 2.17 1.05
C PHE A 53 5.97 2.72 -0.27
N LYS A 54 6.52 3.92 -0.24
CA LYS A 54 7.25 4.50 -1.37
C LYS A 54 8.70 4.77 -0.97
N VAL A 55 9.57 4.77 -1.96
CA VAL A 55 11.03 4.95 -1.80
C VAL A 55 11.56 6.17 -2.57
N ALA A 56 10.68 6.88 -3.27
CA ALA A 56 10.93 8.15 -3.94
C ALA A 56 9.58 8.83 -4.26
N GLU A 57 9.63 10.11 -4.63
CA GLU A 57 8.50 10.80 -5.22
C GLU A 57 8.53 10.70 -6.76
N ALA A 58 7.35 10.77 -7.39
CA ALA A 58 7.28 10.76 -8.85
C ALA A 58 8.08 11.89 -9.50
N ALA A 59 8.16 13.05 -8.84
CA ALA A 59 8.92 14.21 -9.31
C ALA A 59 10.44 13.98 -9.31
N ASP A 60 10.95 13.11 -8.42
CA ASP A 60 12.38 12.83 -8.32
C ASP A 60 12.89 12.08 -9.56
N LEU A 61 12.01 11.29 -10.22
CA LEU A 61 12.34 10.51 -11.41
C LEU A 61 12.62 11.39 -12.64
N GLU A 62 12.07 12.60 -12.68
CA GLU A 62 12.26 13.51 -13.81
C GLU A 62 13.59 14.28 -13.76
N GLY A 63 14.27 14.27 -12.61
CA GLY A 63 15.38 15.19 -12.32
C GLY A 63 16.77 14.60 -12.20
N SER A 64 16.95 13.29 -11.99
CA SER A 64 18.27 12.75 -11.65
C SER A 64 18.50 11.33 -12.19
N PHE A 65 19.64 11.13 -12.86
CA PHE A 65 20.11 9.80 -13.26
C PHE A 65 20.46 8.88 -12.08
N SER A 66 20.77 9.47 -10.90
CA SER A 66 21.14 8.69 -9.71
C SER A 66 19.94 8.08 -9.00
N ILE A 67 18.73 8.57 -9.25
CA ILE A 67 17.53 8.18 -8.49
C ILE A 67 17.23 6.69 -8.59
N HIS A 68 17.48 6.07 -9.73
CA HIS A 68 17.24 4.62 -9.90
C HIS A 68 18.14 3.78 -8.99
N ALA A 69 19.42 4.15 -8.86
CA ALA A 69 20.32 3.48 -7.92
C ALA A 69 19.91 3.71 -6.47
N GLU A 70 19.48 4.93 -6.12
CA GLU A 70 18.98 5.25 -4.79
C GLU A 70 17.71 4.48 -4.44
N ILE A 71 16.80 4.28 -5.41
CA ILE A 71 15.60 3.46 -5.26
C ILE A 71 15.97 2.01 -4.92
N GLU A 72 16.91 1.42 -5.68
CA GLU A 72 17.38 0.07 -5.43
C GLU A 72 18.00 -0.08 -4.03
N ASP A 73 18.88 0.85 -3.64
CA ASP A 73 19.50 0.87 -2.32
C ASP A 73 18.46 1.00 -1.19
N ARG A 74 17.46 1.87 -1.35
CA ARG A 74 16.38 2.04 -0.37
C ARG A 74 15.52 0.78 -0.24
N ILE A 75 15.21 0.11 -1.36
CA ILE A 75 14.48 -1.16 -1.35
C ILE A 75 15.29 -2.24 -0.61
N GLU A 76 16.61 -2.32 -0.82
CA GLU A 76 17.48 -3.24 -0.10
C GLU A 76 17.52 -2.93 1.39
N MET A 77 17.60 -1.66 1.78
CA MET A 77 17.53 -1.24 3.18
C MET A 77 16.18 -1.61 3.82
N VAL A 78 15.06 -1.41 3.13
CA VAL A 78 13.73 -1.84 3.61
C VAL A 78 13.71 -3.35 3.83
N ASN A 79 14.21 -4.14 2.88
CA ASN A 79 14.28 -5.60 3.00
C ASN A 79 15.13 -6.02 4.20
N SER A 80 16.27 -5.37 4.42
CA SER A 80 17.15 -5.64 5.57
C SER A 80 16.44 -5.32 6.89
N ARG A 81 15.83 -4.14 7.01
CA ARG A 81 15.12 -3.74 8.24
C ARG A 81 13.93 -4.64 8.58
N LEU A 82 13.16 -5.06 7.57
CA LEU A 82 12.07 -6.03 7.78
C LEU A 82 12.63 -7.35 8.32
N LYS A 83 13.72 -7.84 7.75
CA LYS A 83 14.38 -9.07 8.20
C LYS A 83 14.94 -8.94 9.63
N ASP A 84 15.56 -7.81 9.96
CA ASP A 84 16.16 -7.55 11.27
C ASP A 84 15.10 -7.55 12.40
N LEU A 85 13.88 -7.12 12.07
CA LEU A 85 12.72 -7.20 12.97
C LEU A 85 12.07 -8.58 13.02
N GLY A 86 12.52 -9.54 12.21
CA GLY A 86 11.94 -10.87 12.12
C GLY A 86 10.66 -10.93 11.26
N ALA A 87 10.37 -9.90 10.47
CA ALA A 87 9.29 -9.93 9.52
C ALA A 87 9.69 -10.81 8.31
N LYS A 88 8.80 -11.74 7.94
CA LYS A 88 8.99 -12.59 6.77
C LYS A 88 8.18 -12.04 5.60
N VAL A 89 8.84 -11.59 4.56
CA VAL A 89 8.17 -11.17 3.32
C VAL A 89 7.65 -12.41 2.58
N VAL A 90 6.34 -12.46 2.36
CA VAL A 90 5.64 -13.56 1.67
C VAL A 90 5.46 -13.23 0.19
N LYS A 91 5.09 -11.98 -0.09
CA LYS A 91 4.85 -11.51 -1.46
C LYS A 91 5.33 -10.07 -1.62
N LYS A 92 5.86 -9.77 -2.80
CA LYS A 92 6.26 -8.44 -3.21
C LYS A 92 5.54 -8.09 -4.50
N ASP A 93 4.86 -6.95 -4.49
CA ASP A 93 4.26 -6.33 -5.67
C ASP A 93 4.74 -4.88 -5.75
N SER A 94 4.75 -4.32 -6.95
CA SER A 94 5.01 -2.89 -7.16
C SER A 94 4.00 -2.31 -8.13
N ALA A 95 3.48 -1.14 -7.84
CA ALA A 95 2.61 -0.39 -8.76
C ALA A 95 3.45 0.48 -9.71
N THR A 96 4.58 1.00 -9.22
CA THR A 96 5.59 1.76 -9.94
C THR A 96 6.97 1.34 -9.43
N GLU A 97 8.04 1.84 -10.04
CA GLU A 97 9.40 1.57 -9.56
C GLU A 97 9.69 2.13 -8.16
N TYR A 98 8.94 3.15 -7.72
CA TYR A 98 9.10 3.80 -6.41
C TYR A 98 8.00 3.47 -5.39
N SER A 99 6.93 2.75 -5.79
CA SER A 99 5.79 2.42 -4.92
C SER A 99 5.58 0.91 -4.83
N HIS A 100 5.67 0.38 -3.62
CA HIS A 100 5.71 -1.04 -3.34
C HIS A 100 4.60 -1.47 -2.39
N ARG A 101 4.17 -2.72 -2.55
CA ARG A 101 3.23 -3.41 -1.68
C ARG A 101 3.83 -4.75 -1.28
N TYR A 102 4.17 -4.90 -0.01
CA TYR A 102 4.65 -6.16 0.53
C TYR A 102 3.59 -6.82 1.40
N GLU A 103 3.45 -8.11 1.27
CA GLU A 103 2.71 -8.95 2.19
C GLU A 103 3.71 -9.64 3.10
N ILE A 104 3.53 -9.45 4.42
CA ILE A 104 4.49 -9.90 5.42
C ILE A 104 3.81 -10.72 6.51
N GLN A 105 4.52 -11.70 7.04
CA GLN A 105 4.21 -12.36 8.31
C GLN A 105 5.04 -11.69 9.40
N PHE A 106 4.35 -11.09 10.37
CA PHE A 106 4.97 -10.41 11.48
C PHE A 106 4.07 -10.44 12.70
N SER A 107 4.61 -10.76 13.87
CA SER A 107 3.87 -10.85 15.13
C SER A 107 4.31 -9.79 16.16
N GLY A 108 5.17 -8.85 15.74
CA GLY A 108 5.65 -7.78 16.60
C GLY A 108 4.77 -6.53 16.58
N ASP A 109 5.31 -5.46 17.13
CA ASP A 109 4.66 -4.15 17.16
C ASP A 109 4.74 -3.47 15.79
N MET A 110 3.59 -3.29 15.13
CA MET A 110 3.49 -2.66 13.80
C MET A 110 3.96 -1.21 13.78
N LYS A 111 3.75 -0.47 14.89
CA LYS A 111 4.23 0.89 14.97
C LYS A 111 5.75 0.94 14.99
N LYS A 112 6.39 0.08 15.75
CA LYS A 112 7.86 -0.02 15.76
C LYS A 112 8.42 -0.43 14.40
N LEU A 113 7.71 -1.32 13.69
CA LEU A 113 8.10 -1.68 12.33
C LEU A 113 8.01 -0.49 11.39
N ALA A 114 6.91 0.26 11.43
CA ALA A 114 6.73 1.46 10.62
C ALA A 114 7.83 2.49 10.92
N ASP A 115 7.98 2.88 12.19
CA ASP A 115 8.98 3.87 12.63
C ASP A 115 10.40 3.45 12.18
N PHE A 116 10.74 2.16 12.30
CA PHE A 116 12.06 1.65 11.93
C PHE A 116 12.30 1.64 10.41
N VAL A 117 11.26 1.39 9.60
CA VAL A 117 11.38 1.44 8.14
C VAL A 117 11.41 2.89 7.65
N GLU A 118 10.58 3.77 8.20
CA GLU A 118 10.53 5.20 7.85
C GLU A 118 11.78 6.00 8.24
N ASP A 119 12.60 5.47 9.17
CA ASP A 119 13.91 6.06 9.48
C ASP A 119 14.94 5.95 8.33
N ILE A 120 14.61 5.27 7.24
CA ILE A 120 15.38 5.29 5.99
C ILE A 120 15.05 6.56 5.24
N GLU A 121 16.05 7.38 4.95
CA GLU A 121 15.87 8.62 4.19
C GLU A 121 15.23 8.35 2.82
N GLY A 122 14.14 9.06 2.53
CA GLY A 122 13.37 8.91 1.29
C GLY A 122 12.40 7.72 1.24
N VAL A 123 12.20 7.02 2.36
CA VAL A 123 11.19 5.97 2.49
C VAL A 123 10.02 6.50 3.31
N GLU A 124 8.80 6.25 2.84
CA GLU A 124 7.56 6.60 3.54
C GLU A 124 6.61 5.41 3.54
N ILE A 125 6.08 5.05 4.71
CA ILE A 125 5.02 4.05 4.86
C ILE A 125 3.67 4.72 4.60
N LEU A 126 2.96 4.25 3.58
CA LEU A 126 1.64 4.76 3.21
C LEU A 126 0.53 4.10 4.02
N SER A 127 0.66 2.81 4.30
CA SER A 127 -0.28 2.05 5.13
C SER A 127 0.28 0.71 5.56
N ILE A 128 -0.18 0.26 6.75
CA ILE A 128 -0.01 -1.13 7.21
C ILE A 128 -1.38 -1.65 7.67
N GLY A 129 -1.75 -2.84 7.21
CA GLY A 129 -3.02 -3.45 7.58
C GLY A 129 -3.15 -4.91 7.16
#